data_47c5f3f0a76cf737ea313bc37dce099a
#
_entry.id   47c5f3f0a76cf737ea313bc37dce099a
#
_cell.length_a   1.000
_cell.length_b   1.000
_cell.length_c   1.000
_cell.angle_alpha   90.00
_cell.angle_beta   90.00
_cell.angle_gamma   90.00
#
_symmetry.space_group_name_H-M   'P 1'
#
loop_
_entity.id
_entity.type
_entity.pdbx_description
1 polymer ?
#
loop_
_entity_poly.entity_id
_entity_poly.type
_entity_poly.pdbx_seq_one_letter_code
_entity_poly.pdbx_strand_id
1 'polypeptide(L)'
;MKKKIGGIGLCMLWSILTCAQTITPQAEQRAKDIVTKMTLQEKIEYISGYTSFSLRAIPRLGIPEIKLADGPQGIRNHAPKSTLYPSGILSASTWNRELLYKLGQGLGQDAKARGVNILLGPGVNIYRAPLCGRNFEYFGEDP
;
A
#
# COMPACT_ATOMS: atom_id res chain seq x y z
N MET A 1 -42.99 18.92 -46.52
CA MET A 1 -42.79 17.92 -45.46
C MET A 1 -41.28 17.60 -45.36
N LYS A 2 -40.57 18.16 -44.38
CA LYS A 2 -39.13 17.88 -44.15
C LYS A 2 -39.00 16.95 -42.93
N LYS A 3 -38.52 15.73 -43.15
CA LYS A 3 -38.22 14.76 -42.10
C LYS A 3 -36.93 15.18 -41.38
N LYS A 4 -36.99 15.41 -40.07
CA LYS A 4 -35.82 15.58 -39.22
C LYS A 4 -35.24 14.17 -38.87
N ILE A 5 -33.99 13.96 -39.24
CA ILE A 5 -33.20 12.79 -38.86
C ILE A 5 -32.71 13.03 -37.44
N GLY A 6 -33.17 12.21 -36.50
CA GLY A 6 -32.70 12.24 -35.09
C GLY A 6 -31.26 11.79 -34.99
N GLY A 7 -30.46 12.60 -34.32
CA GLY A 7 -29.07 12.27 -34.02
C GLY A 7 -29.01 11.16 -32.98
N ILE A 8 -28.31 10.09 -33.31
CA ILE A 8 -27.94 8.99 -32.40
C ILE A 8 -26.83 9.52 -31.50
N GLY A 9 -27.16 9.77 -30.25
CA GLY A 9 -26.16 10.12 -29.23
C GLY A 9 -25.23 8.94 -28.97
N LEU A 10 -23.97 9.11 -29.35
CA LEU A 10 -22.87 8.19 -29.06
C LEU A 10 -22.55 8.30 -27.56
N CYS A 11 -23.15 7.44 -26.72
CA CYS A 11 -22.70 7.27 -25.34
C CYS A 11 -21.30 6.66 -25.33
N MET A 12 -20.27 7.51 -25.16
CA MET A 12 -18.94 7.04 -24.80
C MET A 12 -19.01 6.43 -23.40
N LEU A 13 -19.04 5.12 -23.32
CA LEU A 13 -18.72 4.38 -22.10
C LEU A 13 -17.23 4.64 -21.78
N TRP A 14 -17.00 5.57 -20.88
CA TRP A 14 -15.69 5.74 -20.25
C TRP A 14 -15.53 4.60 -19.26
N SER A 15 -14.92 3.50 -19.73
CA SER A 15 -14.44 2.44 -18.86
C SER A 15 -13.37 3.03 -17.97
N ILE A 16 -13.72 3.35 -16.73
CA ILE A 16 -12.76 3.66 -15.68
C ILE A 16 -12.03 2.34 -15.43
N LEU A 17 -10.89 2.13 -16.13
CA LEU A 17 -9.93 1.12 -15.73
C LEU A 17 -9.44 1.54 -14.34
N THR A 18 -9.91 0.83 -13.31
CA THR A 18 -9.28 0.79 -12.00
C THR A 18 -7.91 0.17 -12.21
N CYS A 19 -6.93 1.01 -12.46
CA CYS A 19 -5.54 0.60 -12.56
C CYS A 19 -5.10 0.18 -11.15
N ALA A 20 -5.22 -1.10 -10.82
CA ALA A 20 -4.27 -1.69 -9.89
C ALA A 20 -2.91 -1.34 -10.47
N GLN A 21 -2.02 -0.68 -9.70
CA GLN A 21 -0.70 -0.30 -10.19
C GLN A 21 0.08 -1.58 -10.47
N THR A 22 -0.12 -2.13 -11.66
CA THR A 22 0.75 -3.16 -12.19
C THR A 22 2.13 -2.56 -12.35
N ILE A 23 3.13 -3.24 -11.80
CA ILE A 23 4.53 -2.86 -12.00
C ILE A 23 4.75 -2.77 -13.51
N THR A 24 5.12 -1.59 -13.98
CA THR A 24 5.38 -1.40 -15.42
C THR A 24 6.61 -2.20 -15.83
N PRO A 25 6.66 -2.75 -17.06
CA PRO A 25 7.85 -3.44 -17.55
C PRO A 25 9.13 -2.60 -17.42
N GLN A 26 9.02 -1.27 -17.57
CA GLN A 26 10.14 -0.35 -17.41
C GLN A 26 10.61 -0.28 -15.94
N ALA A 27 9.70 -0.29 -14.98
CA ALA A 27 10.05 -0.28 -13.56
C ALA A 27 10.72 -1.61 -13.15
N GLU A 28 10.22 -2.72 -13.65
CA GLU A 28 10.82 -4.03 -13.42
C GLU A 28 12.22 -4.13 -14.04
N GLN A 29 12.41 -3.68 -15.27
CA GLN A 29 13.71 -3.68 -15.92
C GLN A 29 14.70 -2.80 -15.16
N ARG A 30 14.29 -1.60 -14.75
CA ARG A 30 15.11 -0.70 -13.93
C ARG A 30 15.52 -1.35 -12.60
N ALA A 31 14.62 -2.06 -11.95
CA ALA A 31 14.93 -2.78 -10.71
C ALA A 31 15.98 -3.89 -10.95
N LYS A 32 15.84 -4.68 -12.02
CA LYS A 32 16.83 -5.71 -12.42
C LYS A 32 18.20 -5.09 -12.68
N ASP A 33 18.25 -3.99 -13.41
CA ASP A 33 19.50 -3.28 -13.72
C ASP A 33 20.20 -2.77 -12.46
N ILE A 34 19.44 -2.27 -11.50
CA ILE A 34 19.97 -1.83 -10.19
C ILE A 34 20.52 -3.03 -9.43
N VAL A 35 19.74 -4.10 -9.28
CA VAL A 35 20.15 -5.30 -8.54
C VAL A 35 21.40 -5.94 -9.13
N THR A 36 21.57 -5.91 -10.46
CA THR A 36 22.78 -6.42 -11.14
C THR A 36 24.01 -5.61 -10.78
N LYS A 37 23.85 -4.31 -10.53
CA LYS A 37 24.96 -3.40 -10.15
C LYS A 37 25.30 -3.43 -8.65
N MET A 38 24.43 -4.01 -7.82
CA MET A 38 24.68 -4.15 -6.38
C MET A 38 25.73 -5.22 -6.10
N THR A 39 26.63 -4.91 -5.17
CA THR A 39 27.55 -5.92 -4.60
C THR A 39 26.76 -6.89 -3.71
N LEU A 40 27.34 -8.05 -3.42
CA LEU A 40 26.75 -9.00 -2.48
C LEU A 40 26.53 -8.37 -1.10
N GLN A 41 27.50 -7.61 -0.62
CA GLN A 41 27.41 -6.93 0.67
C GLN A 41 26.24 -5.93 0.70
N GLU A 42 26.09 -5.11 -0.34
CA GLU A 42 24.96 -4.18 -0.44
C GLU A 42 23.60 -4.89 -0.49
N LYS A 43 23.51 -6.03 -1.16
CA LYS A 43 22.29 -6.83 -1.18
C LYS A 43 21.93 -7.33 0.22
N ILE A 44 22.90 -7.89 0.96
CA ILE A 44 22.72 -8.37 2.33
C ILE A 44 22.31 -7.22 3.25
N GLU A 45 23.03 -6.10 3.21
CA GLU A 45 22.74 -4.94 4.05
C GLU A 45 21.37 -4.32 3.74
N TYR A 46 20.96 -4.32 2.47
CA TYR A 46 19.67 -3.77 2.07
C TYR A 46 18.49 -4.57 2.61
N ILE A 47 18.56 -5.90 2.57
CA ILE A 47 17.49 -6.77 3.10
C ILE A 47 17.52 -6.93 4.62
N SER A 48 18.66 -6.65 5.26
CA SER A 48 18.80 -6.76 6.73
C SER A 48 18.14 -5.61 7.49
N GLY A 49 17.80 -4.51 6.80
CA GLY A 49 17.38 -3.27 7.42
C GLY A 49 18.60 -2.46 7.94
N TYR A 50 18.33 -1.23 8.36
CA TYR A 50 19.36 -0.30 8.81
C TYR A 50 19.09 0.21 10.22
N THR A 51 17.85 0.59 10.46
CA THR A 51 17.31 0.90 11.77
C THR A 51 16.06 0.06 11.98
N SER A 52 15.38 0.23 13.09
CA SER A 52 14.13 -0.53 13.37
C SER A 52 13.10 -0.42 12.25
N PHE A 53 13.08 0.69 11.50
CA PHE A 53 12.08 0.97 10.48
C PHE A 53 12.65 1.68 9.24
N SER A 54 13.88 1.34 8.84
CA SER A 54 14.47 1.89 7.61
C SER A 54 15.32 0.86 6.88
N LEU A 55 15.33 0.96 5.54
CA LEU A 55 16.29 0.31 4.69
C LEU A 55 17.37 1.33 4.30
N ARG A 56 18.61 0.88 4.29
CA ARG A 56 19.78 1.73 4.01
C ARG A 56 19.74 2.29 2.59
N ALA A 57 20.08 3.57 2.46
CA ALA A 57 20.33 4.17 1.15
C ALA A 57 21.57 3.55 0.48
N ILE A 58 21.58 3.50 -0.84
CA ILE A 58 22.76 3.16 -1.66
C ILE A 58 22.99 4.30 -2.65
N PRO A 59 23.64 5.40 -2.20
CA PRO A 59 23.75 6.64 -2.97
C PRO A 59 24.40 6.46 -4.34
N ARG A 60 25.41 5.58 -4.46
CA ARG A 60 26.08 5.32 -5.74
C ARG A 60 25.16 4.72 -6.82
N LEU A 61 24.03 4.13 -6.40
CA LEU A 61 23.01 3.56 -7.30
C LEU A 61 21.75 4.43 -7.36
N GLY A 62 21.76 5.59 -6.70
CA GLY A 62 20.61 6.48 -6.63
C GLY A 62 19.44 5.90 -5.84
N ILE A 63 19.69 4.96 -4.93
CA ILE A 63 18.66 4.39 -4.06
C ILE A 63 18.61 5.22 -2.77
N PRO A 64 17.47 5.88 -2.48
CA PRO A 64 17.31 6.63 -1.23
C PRO A 64 17.09 5.69 -0.05
N GLU A 65 17.14 6.22 1.16
CA GLU A 65 16.63 5.55 2.35
C GLU A 65 15.13 5.27 2.18
N ILE A 66 14.71 4.05 2.48
CA ILE A 66 13.30 3.65 2.46
C ILE A 66 12.80 3.58 3.90
N LYS A 67 11.85 4.41 4.24
CA LYS A 67 11.22 4.45 5.57
C LYS A 67 10.01 3.55 5.61
N LEU A 68 10.00 2.63 6.56
CA LEU A 68 8.87 1.78 6.88
C LEU A 68 8.14 2.34 8.10
N ALA A 69 6.85 2.11 8.20
CA ALA A 69 6.10 2.39 9.42
C ALA A 69 5.20 1.23 9.76
N ASP A 70 5.14 0.94 11.04
CA ASP A 70 4.10 0.08 11.59
C ASP A 70 2.78 0.83 11.61
N GLY A 71 1.68 0.13 11.39
CA GLY A 71 0.38 0.74 11.59
C GLY A 71 -0.74 0.36 10.64
N PRO A 72 -1.31 -0.84 10.75
CA PRO A 72 -2.55 -1.17 10.03
C PRO A 72 -3.75 -0.31 10.47
N GLN A 73 -3.65 0.34 11.63
CA GLN A 73 -4.67 1.20 12.22
C GLN A 73 -4.22 2.67 12.38
N GLY A 74 -3.18 3.07 11.67
CA GLY A 74 -2.59 4.41 11.72
C GLY A 74 -1.08 4.36 11.78
N ILE A 75 -0.45 5.40 11.25
CA ILE A 75 1.01 5.46 11.12
C ILE A 75 1.64 5.66 12.49
N ARG A 76 2.38 4.69 13.02
CA ARG A 76 2.97 4.76 14.37
C ARG A 76 4.31 5.46 14.42
N ASN A 77 5.15 5.25 13.40
CA ASN A 77 6.53 5.74 13.37
C ASN A 77 6.62 7.05 12.59
N HIS A 78 7.71 7.76 12.80
CA HIS A 78 8.07 8.99 12.09
C HIS A 78 7.14 10.19 12.30
N ALA A 79 6.25 10.15 13.30
CA ALA A 79 5.44 11.28 13.68
C ALA A 79 5.02 11.22 15.16
N PRO A 80 4.96 12.37 15.84
CA PRO A 80 4.56 12.41 17.26
C PRO A 80 3.06 12.15 17.46
N LYS A 81 2.25 12.34 16.43
CA LYS A 81 0.79 12.14 16.44
C LYS A 81 0.35 11.46 15.16
N SER A 82 -0.64 10.59 15.25
CA SER A 82 -1.24 9.90 14.12
C SER A 82 -2.74 9.80 14.29
N THR A 83 -3.44 9.72 13.16
CA THR A 83 -4.86 9.37 13.14
C THR A 83 -5.01 7.90 13.49
N LEU A 84 -5.93 7.59 14.40
CA LEU A 84 -6.32 6.22 14.68
C LEU A 84 -7.47 5.83 13.74
N TYR A 85 -7.24 4.80 12.97
CA TYR A 85 -8.22 4.18 12.09
C TYR A 85 -8.89 2.98 12.78
N PRO A 86 -10.04 2.51 12.27
CA PRO A 86 -10.72 1.34 12.81
C PRO A 86 -9.83 0.10 12.84
N SER A 87 -10.10 -0.79 13.79
CA SER A 87 -9.43 -2.10 13.87
C SER A 87 -9.71 -2.96 12.63
N GLY A 88 -8.85 -3.93 12.34
CA GLY A 88 -9.02 -4.82 11.20
C GLY A 88 -10.35 -5.55 11.23
N ILE A 89 -10.71 -6.15 12.37
CA ILE A 89 -11.97 -6.86 12.54
C ILE A 89 -13.20 -5.94 12.38
N LEU A 90 -13.14 -4.71 12.87
CA LEU A 90 -14.22 -3.73 12.67
C LEU A 90 -14.36 -3.35 11.20
N SER A 91 -13.24 -3.18 10.52
CA SER A 91 -13.21 -2.88 9.09
C SER A 91 -13.82 -4.03 8.27
N ALA A 92 -13.43 -5.27 8.57
CA ALA A 92 -13.95 -6.47 7.91
C ALA A 92 -15.46 -6.65 8.13
N SER A 93 -15.96 -6.40 9.36
CA SER A 93 -17.39 -6.57 9.70
C SER A 93 -18.32 -5.62 8.93
N THR A 94 -17.79 -4.60 8.27
CA THR A 94 -18.60 -3.70 7.44
C THR A 94 -19.08 -4.34 6.15
N TRP A 95 -18.38 -5.36 5.63
CA TRP A 95 -18.63 -5.97 4.30
C TRP A 95 -18.69 -4.93 3.18
N ASN A 96 -18.11 -3.75 3.37
CA ASN A 96 -18.19 -2.63 2.45
C ASN A 96 -16.83 -2.34 1.81
N ARG A 97 -16.64 -2.86 0.60
CA ARG A 97 -15.39 -2.71 -0.16
C ARG A 97 -15.03 -1.25 -0.46
N GLU A 98 -16.04 -0.40 -0.71
CA GLU A 98 -15.81 1.02 -1.00
C GLU A 98 -15.30 1.76 0.24
N LEU A 99 -15.87 1.45 1.41
CA LEU A 99 -15.42 2.02 2.68
C LEU A 99 -13.98 1.61 2.99
N LEU A 100 -13.63 0.33 2.77
CA LEU A 100 -12.27 -0.17 2.95
C LEU A 100 -11.27 0.48 1.99
N TYR A 101 -11.69 0.75 0.76
CA TYR A 101 -10.87 1.49 -0.19
C TYR A 101 -10.58 2.92 0.29
N LYS A 102 -11.59 3.63 0.79
CA LYS A 102 -11.43 4.98 1.38
C LYS A 102 -10.52 4.97 2.60
N LEU A 103 -10.63 3.94 3.45
CA LEU A 103 -9.75 3.75 4.60
C LEU A 103 -8.29 3.57 4.14
N GLY A 104 -8.06 2.72 3.14
CA GLY A 104 -6.74 2.53 2.56
C GLY A 104 -6.17 3.82 1.94
N GLN A 105 -7.01 4.62 1.28
CA GLN A 105 -6.61 5.93 0.75
C GLN A 105 -6.19 6.88 1.88
N GLY A 106 -6.94 6.93 2.97
CA GLY A 106 -6.59 7.75 4.15
C GLY A 106 -5.25 7.35 4.76
N LEU A 107 -5.05 6.05 5.00
CA LEU A 107 -3.77 5.51 5.49
C LEU A 107 -2.61 5.85 4.56
N GLY A 108 -2.79 5.70 3.24
CA GLY A 108 -1.77 6.02 2.25
C GLY A 108 -1.44 7.51 2.21
N GLN A 109 -2.42 8.39 2.34
CA GLN A 109 -2.21 9.84 2.42
C GLN A 109 -1.44 10.23 3.70
N ASP A 110 -1.81 9.65 4.83
CA ASP A 110 -1.11 9.86 6.10
C ASP A 110 0.34 9.37 6.05
N ALA A 111 0.58 8.20 5.50
CA ALA A 111 1.93 7.66 5.30
C ALA A 111 2.77 8.59 4.43
N LYS A 112 2.24 9.02 3.30
CA LYS A 112 2.91 9.94 2.37
C LYS A 112 3.23 11.29 3.01
N ALA A 113 2.28 11.86 3.76
CA ALA A 113 2.47 13.13 4.47
C ALA A 113 3.60 13.07 5.52
N ARG A 114 3.92 11.87 6.02
CA ARG A 114 4.99 11.60 7.00
C ARG A 114 6.29 11.12 6.37
N GLY A 115 6.36 11.06 5.04
CA GLY A 115 7.53 10.58 4.32
C GLY A 115 7.77 9.07 4.48
N VAL A 116 6.73 8.30 4.82
CA VAL A 116 6.78 6.85 4.90
C VAL A 116 6.59 6.26 3.51
N ASN A 117 7.50 5.36 3.13
CA ASN A 117 7.49 4.72 1.82
C ASN A 117 6.75 3.38 1.81
N ILE A 118 6.83 2.64 2.92
CA ILE A 118 6.21 1.33 3.06
C ILE A 118 5.44 1.29 4.39
N LEU A 119 4.15 1.05 4.31
CA LEU A 119 3.33 0.78 5.49
C LEU A 119 3.25 -0.72 5.73
N LEU A 120 3.55 -1.14 6.96
CA LEU A 120 3.40 -2.53 7.40
C LEU A 120 1.94 -2.76 7.80
N GLY A 121 1.14 -3.10 6.83
CA GLY A 121 -0.30 -3.31 6.94
C GLY A 121 -0.92 -3.57 5.55
N PRO A 122 -2.16 -4.04 5.49
CA PRO A 122 -3.01 -4.47 6.60
C PRO A 122 -2.58 -5.80 7.21
N GLY A 123 -3.08 -6.11 8.43
CA GLY A 123 -2.93 -7.42 9.05
C GLY A 123 -3.90 -8.42 8.42
N VAL A 124 -3.41 -9.28 7.53
CA VAL A 124 -4.23 -10.26 6.79
C VAL A 124 -4.05 -11.68 7.32
N ASN A 125 -3.50 -11.83 8.50
CA ASN A 125 -3.31 -13.13 9.11
C ASN A 125 -4.67 -13.77 9.46
N ILE A 126 -4.83 -15.01 9.08
CA ILE A 126 -5.98 -15.83 9.49
C ILE A 126 -5.77 -16.26 10.94
N TYR A 127 -6.71 -15.96 11.81
CA TYR A 127 -6.65 -16.41 13.20
C TYR A 127 -7.90 -17.21 13.56
N ARG A 128 -7.71 -18.33 14.26
CA ARG A 128 -8.79 -19.19 14.76
C ARG A 128 -8.78 -19.31 16.27
N ALA A 129 -7.59 -19.17 16.87
CA ALA A 129 -7.45 -19.22 18.33
C ALA A 129 -7.73 -17.83 18.93
N PRO A 130 -8.62 -17.71 19.92
CA PRO A 130 -8.92 -16.40 20.53
C PRO A 130 -7.80 -15.89 21.45
N LEU A 131 -6.88 -16.77 21.85
CA LEU A 131 -5.81 -16.46 22.79
C LEU A 131 -4.60 -15.80 22.12
N CYS A 132 -4.81 -14.63 21.52
CA CYS A 132 -3.75 -13.83 20.93
C CYS A 132 -4.04 -12.34 21.14
N GLY A 133 -3.11 -11.62 21.75
CA GLY A 133 -3.24 -10.19 22.03
C GLY A 133 -3.31 -9.29 20.78
N ARG A 134 -3.07 -9.84 19.59
CA ARG A 134 -3.09 -9.11 18.32
C ARG A 134 -4.28 -9.44 17.41
N ASN A 135 -5.24 -10.24 17.87
CA ASN A 135 -6.40 -10.61 17.05
C ASN A 135 -7.23 -9.40 16.60
N PHE A 136 -7.23 -8.31 17.37
CA PHE A 136 -7.96 -7.09 17.04
C PHE A 136 -7.47 -6.40 15.74
N GLU A 137 -6.23 -6.62 15.34
CA GLU A 137 -5.65 -5.97 14.16
C GLU A 137 -5.81 -6.79 12.86
N TYR A 138 -6.31 -8.02 12.96
CA TYR A 138 -6.56 -8.90 11.82
C TYR A 138 -8.02 -8.81 11.36
N PHE A 139 -8.31 -9.29 10.15
CA PHE A 139 -9.65 -9.21 9.58
C PHE A 139 -10.58 -10.33 10.03
N GLY A 140 -10.10 -11.50 10.36
CA GLY A 140 -10.93 -12.61 10.84
C GLY A 140 -10.26 -13.98 10.69
N GLU A 141 -11.09 -15.01 10.88
CA GLU A 141 -10.67 -16.40 10.79
C GLU A 141 -10.79 -17.00 9.38
N ASP A 142 -11.52 -16.34 8.49
CA ASP A 142 -11.70 -16.75 7.10
C ASP A 142 -10.79 -15.94 6.17
N PRO A 143 -10.26 -16.56 5.11
CA PRO A 143 -9.42 -15.89 4.11
C PRO A 143 -10.20 -14.88 3.24
#